data_42ab331f550e22ad81ec25a6c08b0ff5
#
_entry.id   42ab331f550e22ad81ec25a6c08b0ff5
#
_cell.length_a   1.000
_cell.length_b   1.000
_cell.length_c   1.000
_cell.angle_alpha   90.00
_cell.angle_beta   90.00
_cell.angle_gamma   90.00
#
_symmetry.space_group_name_H-M   'P 1'
#
loop_
_entity.id
_entity.type
_entity.pdbx_description
1 polymer ?
#
loop_
_entity_poly.entity_id
_entity_poly.type
_entity_poly.pdbx_seq_one_letter_code
_entity_poly.pdbx_strand_id
1 'polypeptide(L)'
;MQVLLSLSIALFVGLLLSRLAKLLKLPAVTAYLVAGILVGPFLLGGISVFDIHLGFSKEDFSAFKIISEVALGFIAFSIGNEFRLSDLKKNGKKATVIGIFQAVVATLVVDAVLIVIALTTKIISIEAAIVLGAIASATAPAATLMVVKQYKAKGPLTDILLPIVAIDDAVGLVLFAVSFGVAKAIGSGTISLVSILLEPLIEVVLSILLGALMGFLFNFCEKFFHSRSKRLAMSVTFVLLTVALSMISFEIGGVHIAFSSLLVCMMLGTVFCNICDFSPELMDRVDRWTAPLFIIFFVISGAELDLSVFMNIGIVIIGVVYVIFRSVGKCTGAFVSAKAMKCDKHIVNYLGLTLLPQAGVALGMAIKASDPTNGLGESGAIIAQITLFAVLIYELVGPMITKISLTKAGEIVPEGKKSAREEAWNILSALHLDHRHERHARHIDREENTKIDKK
;
A
#
# COMPACT_ATOMS: atom_id res chain seq x y z
N MET A 1 -22.81 15.70 8.86
CA MET A 1 -22.99 16.13 7.46
C MET A 1 -21.63 16.26 6.77
N GLN A 2 -20.69 16.98 7.35
CA GLN A 2 -19.36 17.26 6.79
C GLN A 2 -18.59 16.00 6.36
N VAL A 3 -18.48 14.96 7.22
CA VAL A 3 -17.77 13.70 6.91
C VAL A 3 -18.31 13.03 5.63
N LEU A 4 -19.64 12.97 5.47
CA LEU A 4 -20.23 12.37 4.26
C LEU A 4 -19.96 13.22 3.01
N LEU A 5 -19.97 14.54 3.13
CA LEU A 5 -19.65 15.44 2.04
C LEU A 5 -18.20 15.29 1.64
N SER A 6 -17.26 15.29 2.60
CA SER A 6 -15.83 15.12 2.37
C SER A 6 -15.53 13.78 1.70
N LEU A 7 -16.15 12.67 2.14
CA LEU A 7 -16.02 11.36 1.49
C LEU A 7 -16.56 11.36 0.05
N SER A 8 -17.69 12.01 -0.19
CA SER A 8 -18.29 12.09 -1.52
C SER A 8 -17.40 12.89 -2.47
N ILE A 9 -16.86 14.02 -2.02
CA ILE A 9 -15.91 14.84 -2.78
C ILE A 9 -14.63 14.06 -3.04
N ALA A 10 -14.09 13.37 -2.04
CA ALA A 10 -12.90 12.54 -2.15
C ALA A 10 -13.05 11.45 -3.23
N LEU A 11 -14.14 10.70 -3.19
CA LEU A 11 -14.45 9.69 -4.21
C LEU A 11 -14.58 10.30 -5.60
N PHE A 12 -15.32 11.41 -5.71
CA PHE A 12 -15.57 12.07 -6.99
C PHE A 12 -14.27 12.60 -7.62
N VAL A 13 -13.48 13.35 -6.84
CA VAL A 13 -12.18 13.90 -7.31
C VAL A 13 -11.19 12.78 -7.61
N GLY A 14 -11.13 11.74 -6.74
CA GLY A 14 -10.31 10.56 -6.98
C GLY A 14 -10.64 9.86 -8.30
N LEU A 15 -11.92 9.65 -8.58
CA LEU A 15 -12.38 9.04 -9.84
C LEU A 15 -12.09 9.92 -11.06
N LEU A 16 -12.27 11.24 -10.97
CA LEU A 16 -11.95 12.17 -12.05
C LEU A 16 -10.45 12.15 -12.37
N LEU A 17 -9.61 12.29 -11.36
CA LEU A 17 -8.16 12.30 -11.55
C LEU A 17 -7.63 10.94 -12.02
N SER A 18 -8.26 9.83 -11.64
CA SER A 18 -7.88 8.52 -12.16
C SER A 18 -8.09 8.39 -13.67
N ARG A 19 -9.09 9.08 -14.25
CA ARG A 19 -9.27 9.16 -15.70
C ARG A 19 -8.15 9.96 -16.36
N LEU A 20 -7.74 11.07 -15.74
CA LEU A 20 -6.62 11.88 -16.23
C LEU A 20 -5.30 11.10 -16.16
N ALA A 21 -5.06 10.37 -15.05
CA ALA A 21 -3.91 9.50 -14.90
C ALA A 21 -3.84 8.41 -16.00
N LYS A 22 -5.00 7.85 -16.40
CA LYS A 22 -5.06 6.88 -17.51
C LYS A 22 -4.57 7.49 -18.83
N LEU A 23 -4.90 8.76 -19.11
CA LEU A 23 -4.40 9.49 -20.29
C LEU A 23 -2.89 9.68 -20.22
N LEU A 24 -2.35 9.96 -19.05
CA LEU A 24 -0.92 10.11 -18.78
C LEU A 24 -0.19 8.76 -18.61
N LYS A 25 -0.88 7.65 -18.74
CA LYS A 25 -0.37 6.28 -18.51
C LYS A 25 0.19 6.07 -17.10
N LEU A 26 -0.30 6.82 -16.11
CA LEU A 26 0.07 6.70 -14.69
C LEU A 26 -0.81 5.66 -13.98
N PRO A 27 -0.34 5.04 -12.88
CA PRO A 27 -1.16 4.24 -12.00
C PRO A 27 -2.29 5.06 -11.35
N ALA A 28 -3.45 4.44 -11.13
CA ALA A 28 -4.59 5.11 -10.50
C ALA A 28 -4.29 5.52 -9.05
N VAL A 29 -3.45 4.77 -8.35
CA VAL A 29 -3.01 5.08 -6.99
C VAL A 29 -2.38 6.47 -6.91
N THR A 30 -1.45 6.79 -7.81
CA THR A 30 -0.83 8.12 -7.87
C THR A 30 -1.88 9.23 -8.04
N ALA A 31 -2.92 8.99 -8.85
CA ALA A 31 -4.01 9.96 -9.01
C ALA A 31 -4.85 10.12 -7.75
N TYR A 32 -5.11 9.04 -7.02
CA TYR A 32 -5.85 9.08 -5.76
C TYR A 32 -5.08 9.86 -4.68
N LEU A 33 -3.78 9.66 -4.59
CA LEU A 33 -2.91 10.42 -3.69
C LEU A 33 -2.89 11.91 -4.03
N VAL A 34 -2.75 12.25 -5.31
CA VAL A 34 -2.85 13.64 -5.78
C VAL A 34 -4.24 14.23 -5.49
N ALA A 35 -5.31 13.44 -5.68
CA ALA A 35 -6.66 13.85 -5.29
C ALA A 35 -6.73 14.19 -3.80
N GLY A 36 -6.12 13.35 -2.96
CA GLY A 36 -6.03 13.57 -1.51
C GLY A 36 -5.32 14.87 -1.16
N ILE A 37 -4.17 15.13 -1.76
CA ILE A 37 -3.43 16.39 -1.57
C ILE A 37 -4.32 17.58 -1.96
N LEU A 38 -5.06 17.48 -3.07
CA LEU A 38 -5.92 18.59 -3.53
C LEU A 38 -7.12 18.84 -2.61
N VAL A 39 -7.82 17.79 -2.15
CA VAL A 39 -8.97 17.91 -1.24
C VAL A 39 -8.58 17.94 0.23
N GLY A 40 -7.30 17.80 0.52
CA GLY A 40 -6.75 17.83 1.87
C GLY A 40 -6.78 19.20 2.52
N PRO A 41 -6.49 19.28 3.84
CA PRO A 41 -6.60 20.49 4.65
C PRO A 41 -5.62 21.59 4.22
N PHE A 42 -4.57 21.25 3.48
CA PHE A 42 -3.56 22.20 3.03
C PHE A 42 -3.94 22.96 1.74
N LEU A 43 -4.97 22.48 1.01
CA LEU A 43 -5.46 23.12 -0.23
C LEU A 43 -6.97 23.38 -0.13
N LEU A 44 -7.82 22.58 -0.82
CA LEU A 44 -9.26 22.83 -0.87
C LEU A 44 -9.98 22.63 0.46
N GLY A 45 -9.51 21.70 1.30
CA GLY A 45 -10.07 21.46 2.64
C GLY A 45 -9.89 22.62 3.62
N GLY A 46 -8.92 23.51 3.37
CA GLY A 46 -8.74 24.76 4.10
C GLY A 46 -9.74 25.86 3.73
N ILE A 47 -10.51 25.69 2.64
CA ILE A 47 -11.49 26.66 2.16
C ILE A 47 -12.87 26.29 2.71
N SER A 48 -13.45 27.19 3.52
CA SER A 48 -14.81 27.07 4.03
C SER A 48 -15.75 28.05 3.31
N VAL A 49 -16.91 27.55 2.88
CA VAL A 49 -17.99 28.35 2.29
C VAL A 49 -19.26 28.07 3.08
N PHE A 50 -19.85 29.07 3.72
CA PHE A 50 -21.01 28.94 4.58
C PHE A 50 -20.84 27.89 5.71
N ASP A 51 -19.70 27.89 6.40
CA ASP A 51 -19.29 26.91 7.44
C ASP A 51 -19.20 25.45 6.95
N ILE A 52 -19.15 25.24 5.63
CA ILE A 52 -18.94 23.93 5.01
C ILE A 52 -17.56 23.89 4.39
N HIS A 53 -16.72 22.94 4.78
CA HIS A 53 -15.41 22.71 4.15
C HIS A 53 -15.58 21.96 2.81
N LEU A 54 -14.91 22.46 1.76
CA LEU A 54 -14.93 21.84 0.43
C LEU A 54 -14.00 20.61 0.29
N GLY A 55 -13.56 20.05 1.42
CA GLY A 55 -12.68 18.90 1.47
C GLY A 55 -12.49 18.38 2.89
N PHE A 56 -11.36 17.76 3.17
CA PHE A 56 -11.03 17.26 4.51
C PHE A 56 -10.57 18.40 5.42
N SER A 57 -11.25 18.62 6.54
CA SER A 57 -10.75 19.48 7.61
C SER A 57 -9.82 18.69 8.54
N LYS A 58 -8.94 19.38 9.28
CA LYS A 58 -8.07 18.72 10.27
C LYS A 58 -8.86 18.02 11.38
N GLU A 59 -10.06 18.49 11.67
CA GLU A 59 -10.94 17.94 12.71
C GLU A 59 -11.59 16.62 12.28
N ASP A 60 -11.78 16.41 10.98
CA ASP A 60 -12.42 15.21 10.42
C ASP A 60 -11.51 13.98 10.41
N PHE A 61 -10.19 14.12 10.53
CA PHE A 61 -9.24 13.01 10.40
C PHE A 61 -9.45 11.89 11.42
N SER A 62 -9.96 12.19 12.62
CA SER A 62 -10.27 11.16 13.61
C SER A 62 -11.34 10.16 13.13
N ALA A 63 -12.36 10.66 12.41
CA ALA A 63 -13.40 9.81 11.81
C ALA A 63 -12.85 9.03 10.60
N PHE A 64 -11.98 9.63 9.80
CA PHE A 64 -11.39 8.99 8.63
C PHE A 64 -10.37 7.92 8.98
N LYS A 65 -9.72 8.01 10.13
CA LYS A 65 -8.76 7.02 10.62
C LYS A 65 -9.40 5.62 10.70
N ILE A 66 -10.63 5.50 11.21
CA ILE A 66 -11.34 4.22 11.28
C ILE A 66 -11.58 3.65 9.88
N ILE A 67 -11.96 4.50 8.92
CA ILE A 67 -12.18 4.09 7.52
C ILE A 67 -10.87 3.62 6.88
N SER A 68 -9.78 4.33 7.14
CA SER A 68 -8.43 3.95 6.68
C SER A 68 -8.00 2.60 7.26
N GLU A 69 -8.19 2.37 8.55
CA GLU A 69 -7.85 1.08 9.19
C GLU A 69 -8.67 -0.09 8.61
N VAL A 70 -9.96 0.12 8.39
CA VAL A 70 -10.83 -0.89 7.74
C VAL A 70 -10.36 -1.16 6.32
N ALA A 71 -10.07 -0.13 5.53
CA ALA A 71 -9.59 -0.28 4.17
C ALA A 71 -8.23 -1.00 4.13
N LEU A 72 -7.31 -0.67 5.05
CA LEU A 72 -6.03 -1.34 5.22
C LEU A 72 -6.21 -2.81 5.58
N GLY A 73 -7.18 -3.13 6.45
CA GLY A 73 -7.54 -4.51 6.79
C GLY A 73 -7.98 -5.33 5.57
N PHE A 74 -8.80 -4.75 4.67
CA PHE A 74 -9.20 -5.41 3.41
C PHE A 74 -8.03 -5.55 2.43
N ILE A 75 -7.14 -4.56 2.36
CA ILE A 75 -5.92 -4.63 1.56
C ILE A 75 -5.05 -5.78 2.06
N ALA A 76 -4.82 -5.87 3.37
CA ALA A 76 -4.04 -6.92 4.01
C ALA A 76 -4.66 -8.31 3.81
N PHE A 77 -5.98 -8.43 3.96
CA PHE A 77 -6.72 -9.66 3.67
C PHE A 77 -6.52 -10.10 2.21
N SER A 78 -6.60 -9.16 1.26
CA SER A 78 -6.34 -9.42 -0.15
C SER A 78 -4.91 -9.89 -0.40
N ILE A 79 -3.91 -9.27 0.24
CA ILE A 79 -2.51 -9.69 0.13
C ILE A 79 -2.35 -11.11 0.68
N GLY A 80 -2.92 -11.38 1.87
CA GLY A 80 -2.87 -12.71 2.50
C GLY A 80 -3.49 -13.79 1.62
N ASN A 81 -4.55 -13.49 0.88
CA ASN A 81 -5.19 -14.46 -0.01
C ASN A 81 -4.34 -14.83 -1.25
N GLU A 82 -3.33 -14.05 -1.59
CA GLU A 82 -2.34 -14.42 -2.62
C GLU A 82 -1.29 -15.43 -2.09
N PHE A 83 -1.20 -15.65 -0.76
CA PHE A 83 -0.23 -16.56 -0.15
C PHE A 83 -0.69 -18.02 -0.15
N ARG A 84 -0.66 -18.63 -1.33
CA ARG A 84 -0.95 -20.06 -1.43
C ARG A 84 0.24 -20.90 -0.99
N LEU A 85 -0.01 -21.92 -0.16
CA LEU A 85 1.03 -22.83 0.34
C LEU A 85 1.78 -23.53 -0.81
N SER A 86 1.14 -23.79 -1.96
CA SER A 86 1.78 -24.32 -3.15
C SER A 86 2.91 -23.41 -3.65
N ASP A 87 2.66 -22.11 -3.70
CA ASP A 87 3.60 -21.13 -4.21
C ASP A 87 4.66 -20.79 -3.15
N LEU A 88 4.25 -20.78 -1.88
CA LEU A 88 5.15 -20.60 -0.75
C LEU A 88 6.15 -21.76 -0.63
N LYS A 89 5.74 -23.01 -0.87
CA LYS A 89 6.66 -24.15 -0.91
C LYS A 89 7.69 -24.01 -2.03
N LYS A 90 7.33 -23.43 -3.17
CA LYS A 90 8.22 -23.22 -4.31
C LYS A 90 9.18 -22.05 -4.13
N ASN A 91 8.69 -20.91 -3.66
CA ASN A 91 9.42 -19.64 -3.63
C ASN A 91 9.69 -19.09 -2.22
N GLY A 92 9.10 -19.64 -1.17
CA GLY A 92 9.10 -19.05 0.18
C GLY A 92 10.50 -18.87 0.76
N LYS A 93 11.40 -19.86 0.58
CA LYS A 93 12.80 -19.74 1.04
C LYS A 93 13.49 -18.56 0.35
N LYS A 94 13.28 -18.39 -0.96
CA LYS A 94 13.86 -17.27 -1.72
C LYS A 94 13.28 -15.95 -1.24
N ALA A 95 11.95 -15.86 -1.11
CA ALA A 95 11.27 -14.67 -0.65
C ALA A 95 11.73 -14.25 0.75
N THR A 96 11.82 -15.21 1.70
CA THR A 96 12.27 -14.93 3.07
C THR A 96 13.71 -14.42 3.12
N VAL A 97 14.63 -15.09 2.44
CA VAL A 97 16.04 -14.66 2.43
C VAL A 97 16.19 -13.29 1.77
N ILE A 98 15.52 -13.07 0.64
CA ILE A 98 15.58 -11.78 -0.06
C ILE A 98 14.91 -10.67 0.78
N GLY A 99 13.74 -10.93 1.35
CA GLY A 99 13.00 -9.98 2.19
C GLY A 99 13.82 -9.50 3.38
N ILE A 100 14.38 -10.44 4.16
CA ILE A 100 15.23 -10.11 5.30
C ILE A 100 16.49 -9.37 4.87
N PHE A 101 17.20 -9.90 3.88
CA PHE A 101 18.50 -9.35 3.49
C PHE A 101 18.37 -7.92 2.93
N GLN A 102 17.37 -7.66 2.06
CA GLN A 102 17.21 -6.34 1.48
C GLN A 102 16.75 -5.30 2.53
N ALA A 103 15.94 -5.70 3.51
CA ALA A 103 15.52 -4.84 4.62
C ALA A 103 16.71 -4.43 5.49
N VAL A 104 17.55 -5.41 5.89
CA VAL A 104 18.78 -5.17 6.67
C VAL A 104 19.76 -4.29 5.89
N VAL A 105 20.00 -4.57 4.60
CA VAL A 105 20.91 -3.75 3.78
C VAL A 105 20.38 -2.32 3.64
N ALA A 106 19.07 -2.12 3.44
CA ALA A 106 18.50 -0.79 3.39
C ALA A 106 18.73 -0.01 4.70
N THR A 107 18.50 -0.65 5.84
CA THR A 107 18.78 -0.08 7.17
C THR A 107 20.25 0.31 7.29
N LEU A 108 21.17 -0.62 7.06
CA LEU A 108 22.62 -0.37 7.24
C LEU A 108 23.16 0.72 6.31
N VAL A 109 22.68 0.78 5.06
CA VAL A 109 23.11 1.82 4.11
C VAL A 109 22.64 3.20 4.55
N VAL A 110 21.39 3.31 5.01
CA VAL A 110 20.84 4.59 5.49
C VAL A 110 21.50 4.99 6.81
N ASP A 111 21.67 4.04 7.75
CA ASP A 111 22.38 4.29 9.02
C ASP A 111 23.79 4.83 8.77
N ALA A 112 24.57 4.14 7.91
CA ALA A 112 25.95 4.54 7.63
C ALA A 112 26.04 5.98 7.12
N VAL A 113 25.14 6.36 6.20
CA VAL A 113 25.15 7.70 5.61
C VAL A 113 24.64 8.76 6.59
N LEU A 114 23.51 8.50 7.27
CA LEU A 114 22.92 9.46 8.17
C LEU A 114 23.73 9.66 9.45
N ILE A 115 24.40 8.61 9.96
CA ILE A 115 25.32 8.73 11.10
C ILE A 115 26.54 9.60 10.72
N VAL A 116 27.10 9.43 9.51
CA VAL A 116 28.18 10.30 9.03
C VAL A 116 27.72 11.74 8.95
N ILE A 117 26.50 12.01 8.46
CA ILE A 117 25.92 13.35 8.42
C ILE A 117 25.70 13.89 9.86
N ALA A 118 25.18 13.07 10.77
CA ALA A 118 24.97 13.46 12.15
C ALA A 118 26.29 13.90 12.84
N LEU A 119 27.36 13.14 12.62
CA LEU A 119 28.68 13.43 13.20
C LEU A 119 29.34 14.67 12.58
N THR A 120 29.11 14.94 11.30
CA THR A 120 29.79 16.05 10.58
C THR A 120 29.00 17.36 10.63
N THR A 121 27.68 17.34 10.48
CA THR A 121 26.87 18.54 10.32
C THR A 121 26.08 18.92 11.58
N LYS A 122 25.81 17.96 12.46
CA LYS A 122 24.95 18.12 13.65
C LYS A 122 23.52 18.61 13.32
N ILE A 123 23.08 18.50 12.07
CA ILE A 123 21.71 18.85 11.65
C ILE A 123 20.71 17.84 12.18
N ILE A 124 21.11 16.58 12.28
CA ILE A 124 20.34 15.49 12.89
C ILE A 124 21.16 14.85 14.01
N SER A 125 20.48 14.25 14.96
CA SER A 125 21.12 13.48 16.03
C SER A 125 21.45 12.04 15.57
N ILE A 126 22.34 11.37 16.30
CA ILE A 126 22.67 9.95 16.02
C ILE A 126 21.43 9.07 16.25
N GLU A 127 20.64 9.38 17.27
CA GLU A 127 19.39 8.71 17.60
C GLU A 127 18.41 8.78 16.41
N ALA A 128 18.26 9.97 15.81
CA ALA A 128 17.41 10.15 14.64
C ALA A 128 17.95 9.37 13.44
N ALA A 129 19.25 9.35 13.22
CA ALA A 129 19.87 8.60 12.12
C ALA A 129 19.57 7.09 12.21
N ILE A 130 19.76 6.48 13.39
CA ILE A 130 19.55 5.04 13.62
C ILE A 130 18.06 4.67 13.44
N VAL A 131 17.14 5.50 13.92
CA VAL A 131 15.70 5.23 13.78
C VAL A 131 15.26 5.38 12.33
N LEU A 132 15.75 6.40 11.61
CA LEU A 132 15.47 6.58 10.20
C LEU A 132 15.98 5.42 9.34
N GLY A 133 17.15 4.85 9.67
CA GLY A 133 17.66 3.67 8.99
C GLY A 133 16.75 2.46 9.14
N ALA A 134 16.20 2.23 10.32
CA ALA A 134 15.22 1.17 10.52
C ALA A 134 13.91 1.43 9.77
N ILE A 135 13.40 2.67 9.80
CA ILE A 135 12.22 3.08 9.03
C ILE A 135 12.43 2.86 7.51
N ALA A 136 13.68 2.98 7.04
CA ALA A 136 14.04 2.74 5.63
C ALA A 136 13.79 1.29 5.17
N SER A 137 13.71 0.32 6.07
CA SER A 137 13.40 -1.06 5.73
C SER A 137 11.95 -1.24 5.24
N ALA A 138 10.99 -0.47 5.73
CA ALA A 138 9.57 -0.65 5.44
C ALA A 138 9.22 -0.41 3.97
N THR A 139 8.33 -1.26 3.43
CA THR A 139 7.76 -1.14 2.07
C THR A 139 6.24 -1.01 2.16
N ALA A 140 5.61 -0.25 1.27
CA ALA A 140 4.16 -0.09 1.23
C ALA A 140 3.48 -1.24 0.47
N PRO A 141 2.82 -2.20 1.14
CA PRO A 141 2.17 -3.31 0.46
C PRO A 141 0.98 -2.87 -0.38
N ALA A 142 0.19 -1.91 0.12
CA ALA A 142 -1.02 -1.43 -0.52
C ALA A 142 -0.77 -0.84 -1.91
N ALA A 143 0.22 0.05 -2.04
CA ALA A 143 0.56 0.69 -3.30
C ALA A 143 1.03 -0.32 -4.35
N THR A 144 1.90 -1.25 -3.94
CA THR A 144 2.41 -2.32 -4.80
C THR A 144 1.28 -3.26 -5.27
N LEU A 145 0.44 -3.73 -4.34
CA LEU A 145 -0.70 -4.60 -4.66
C LEU A 145 -1.67 -3.93 -5.64
N MET A 146 -1.97 -2.64 -5.44
CA MET A 146 -2.87 -1.91 -6.33
C MET A 146 -2.34 -1.83 -7.76
N VAL A 147 -1.02 -1.64 -7.95
CA VAL A 147 -0.39 -1.67 -9.27
C VAL A 147 -0.51 -3.06 -9.89
N VAL A 148 -0.19 -4.12 -9.13
CA VAL A 148 -0.32 -5.52 -9.58
C VAL A 148 -1.76 -5.82 -10.01
N LYS A 149 -2.76 -5.48 -9.20
CA LYS A 149 -4.17 -5.69 -9.50
C LYS A 149 -4.67 -4.85 -10.68
N GLN A 150 -4.32 -3.56 -10.72
CA GLN A 150 -4.74 -2.64 -11.79
C GLN A 150 -4.29 -3.12 -13.16
N TYR A 151 -3.05 -3.56 -13.27
CA TYR A 151 -2.45 -4.00 -14.53
C TYR A 151 -2.50 -5.51 -14.73
N LYS A 152 -3.13 -6.26 -13.81
CA LYS A 152 -3.23 -7.73 -13.82
C LYS A 152 -1.88 -8.38 -14.06
N ALA A 153 -0.84 -7.85 -13.41
CA ALA A 153 0.51 -8.38 -13.53
C ALA A 153 0.57 -9.84 -13.04
N LYS A 154 1.20 -10.69 -13.82
CA LYS A 154 1.39 -12.11 -13.49
C LYS A 154 2.74 -12.56 -14.03
N GLY A 155 3.53 -13.19 -13.18
CA GLY A 155 4.82 -13.76 -13.55
C GLY A 155 5.74 -13.98 -12.36
N PRO A 156 6.94 -14.50 -12.61
CA PRO A 156 7.90 -14.87 -11.56
C PRO A 156 8.29 -13.71 -10.62
N LEU A 157 8.35 -12.46 -11.13
CA LEU A 157 8.62 -11.28 -10.32
C LEU A 157 7.45 -10.96 -9.41
N THR A 158 6.22 -10.97 -9.93
CA THR A 158 5.00 -10.73 -9.14
C THR A 158 4.82 -11.81 -8.06
N ASP A 159 5.06 -13.09 -8.40
CA ASP A 159 4.90 -14.21 -7.48
C ASP A 159 5.86 -14.17 -6.28
N ILE A 160 7.04 -13.57 -6.44
CA ILE A 160 8.01 -13.41 -5.34
C ILE A 160 7.87 -12.06 -4.63
N LEU A 161 7.37 -11.03 -5.32
CA LEU A 161 7.22 -9.67 -4.81
C LEU A 161 6.26 -9.60 -3.64
N LEU A 162 5.05 -10.16 -3.79
CA LEU A 162 4.01 -10.08 -2.75
C LEU A 162 4.44 -10.74 -1.43
N PRO A 163 5.02 -11.97 -1.42
CA PRO A 163 5.60 -12.54 -0.22
C PRO A 163 6.71 -11.70 0.41
N ILE A 164 7.60 -11.09 -0.40
CA ILE A 164 8.68 -10.25 0.13
C ILE A 164 8.11 -9.03 0.83
N VAL A 165 7.16 -8.33 0.22
CA VAL A 165 6.54 -7.14 0.81
C VAL A 165 5.89 -7.44 2.16
N ALA A 166 5.26 -8.61 2.30
CA ALA A 166 4.66 -9.03 3.56
C ALA A 166 5.71 -9.35 4.65
N ILE A 167 6.81 -10.01 4.26
CA ILE A 167 7.92 -10.30 5.19
C ILE A 167 8.60 -9.00 5.62
N ASP A 168 8.68 -8.03 4.71
CA ASP A 168 9.27 -6.71 4.97
C ASP A 168 8.61 -5.98 6.14
N ASP A 169 7.29 -6.06 6.27
CA ASP A 169 6.58 -5.44 7.38
C ASP A 169 6.97 -6.05 8.73
N ALA A 170 7.04 -7.37 8.82
CA ALA A 170 7.43 -8.05 10.04
C ALA A 170 8.92 -7.76 10.39
N VAL A 171 9.80 -7.81 9.40
CA VAL A 171 11.24 -7.52 9.58
C VAL A 171 11.44 -6.05 9.92
N GLY A 172 10.70 -5.14 9.27
CA GLY A 172 10.76 -3.70 9.52
C GLY A 172 10.36 -3.34 10.94
N LEU A 173 9.31 -3.95 11.48
CA LEU A 173 8.90 -3.76 12.88
C LEU A 173 9.99 -4.21 13.87
N VAL A 174 10.64 -5.35 13.63
CA VAL A 174 11.73 -5.84 14.49
C VAL A 174 12.95 -4.92 14.39
N LEU A 175 13.37 -4.52 13.17
CA LEU A 175 14.47 -3.59 12.99
C LEU A 175 14.21 -2.24 13.65
N PHE A 176 12.98 -1.71 13.49
CA PHE A 176 12.58 -0.46 14.12
C PHE A 176 12.65 -0.55 15.64
N ALA A 177 12.13 -1.63 16.22
CA ALA A 177 12.14 -1.77 17.66
C ALA A 177 13.56 -1.84 18.25
N VAL A 178 14.45 -2.60 17.60
CA VAL A 178 15.87 -2.68 18.02
C VAL A 178 16.52 -1.30 17.90
N SER A 179 16.39 -0.64 16.76
CA SER A 179 16.98 0.67 16.51
C SER A 179 16.42 1.76 17.42
N PHE A 180 15.09 1.75 17.63
CA PHE A 180 14.40 2.67 18.52
C PHE A 180 14.84 2.51 19.98
N GLY A 181 15.01 1.26 20.41
CA GLY A 181 15.54 0.98 21.74
C GLY A 181 16.99 1.43 21.92
N VAL A 182 17.84 1.21 20.91
CA VAL A 182 19.23 1.72 20.92
C VAL A 182 19.22 3.25 20.97
N ALA A 183 18.39 3.91 20.17
CA ALA A 183 18.24 5.36 20.17
C ALA A 183 17.80 5.91 21.56
N LYS A 184 16.82 5.27 22.20
CA LYS A 184 16.40 5.61 23.57
C LYS A 184 17.54 5.43 24.58
N ALA A 185 18.31 4.36 24.45
CA ALA A 185 19.44 4.10 25.33
C ALA A 185 20.55 5.18 25.23
N ILE A 186 20.79 5.68 24.01
CA ILE A 186 21.73 6.77 23.76
C ILE A 186 21.20 8.06 24.40
N GLY A 187 19.90 8.37 24.23
CA GLY A 187 19.30 9.61 24.73
C GLY A 187 19.04 9.64 26.23
N SER A 188 18.62 8.52 26.85
CA SER A 188 18.20 8.48 28.27
C SER A 188 19.19 7.77 29.22
N GLY A 189 20.18 7.07 28.69
CA GLY A 189 21.14 6.29 29.47
C GLY A 189 20.59 5.04 30.15
N THR A 190 19.30 4.70 29.94
CA THR A 190 18.65 3.53 30.54
C THR A 190 18.28 2.52 29.46
N ILE A 191 18.76 1.29 29.58
CA ILE A 191 18.48 0.21 28.59
C ILE A 191 17.50 -0.80 29.23
N SER A 192 16.32 -0.92 28.67
CA SER A 192 15.42 -2.06 28.93
C SER A 192 15.45 -3.00 27.72
N LEU A 193 16.37 -3.98 27.77
CA LEU A 193 16.46 -5.00 26.70
C LEU A 193 15.17 -5.79 26.50
N VAL A 194 14.35 -5.94 27.52
CA VAL A 194 13.07 -6.66 27.47
C VAL A 194 12.09 -5.93 26.59
N SER A 195 11.88 -4.63 26.81
CA SER A 195 10.92 -3.85 25.99
C SER A 195 11.39 -3.69 24.54
N ILE A 196 12.69 -3.66 24.31
CA ILE A 196 13.27 -3.43 22.98
C ILE A 196 13.12 -4.64 22.06
N LEU A 197 13.38 -5.85 22.58
CA LEU A 197 13.41 -7.06 21.76
C LEU A 197 12.14 -7.89 21.90
N LEU A 198 11.55 -7.94 23.10
CA LEU A 198 10.46 -8.84 23.41
C LEU A 198 9.11 -8.33 22.91
N GLU A 199 8.82 -7.03 23.08
CA GLU A 199 7.53 -6.44 22.67
C GLU A 199 7.22 -6.64 21.18
N PRO A 200 8.13 -6.30 20.22
CA PRO A 200 7.84 -6.48 18.81
C PRO A 200 7.78 -7.95 18.37
N LEU A 201 8.59 -8.80 19.01
CA LEU A 201 8.52 -10.23 18.74
C LEU A 201 7.16 -10.82 19.19
N ILE A 202 6.69 -10.39 20.36
CA ILE A 202 5.36 -10.76 20.86
C ILE A 202 4.29 -10.20 19.94
N GLU A 203 4.37 -8.93 19.52
CA GLU A 203 3.43 -8.30 18.59
C GLU A 203 3.29 -9.12 17.29
N VAL A 204 4.42 -9.47 16.67
CA VAL A 204 4.42 -10.27 15.43
C VAL A 204 3.83 -11.67 15.66
N VAL A 205 4.27 -12.39 16.71
CA VAL A 205 3.80 -13.74 17.00
C VAL A 205 2.31 -13.75 17.33
N LEU A 206 1.85 -12.86 18.21
CA LEU A 206 0.45 -12.79 18.58
C LEU A 206 -0.44 -12.34 17.42
N SER A 207 0.03 -11.43 16.55
CA SER A 207 -0.68 -11.03 15.33
C SER A 207 -0.88 -12.22 14.39
N ILE A 208 0.16 -13.02 14.17
CA ILE A 208 0.07 -14.21 13.33
C ILE A 208 -0.90 -15.24 13.95
N LEU A 209 -0.83 -15.48 15.25
CA LEU A 209 -1.72 -16.42 15.95
C LEU A 209 -3.18 -15.96 15.91
N LEU A 210 -3.45 -14.68 16.20
CA LEU A 210 -4.79 -14.10 16.14
C LEU A 210 -5.35 -14.20 14.72
N GLY A 211 -4.57 -13.80 13.71
CA GLY A 211 -4.99 -13.90 12.31
C GLY A 211 -5.26 -15.32 11.85
N ALA A 212 -4.43 -16.28 12.28
CA ALA A 212 -4.66 -17.69 12.01
C ALA A 212 -5.95 -18.18 12.64
N LEU A 213 -6.18 -17.88 13.92
CA LEU A 213 -7.41 -18.23 14.63
C LEU A 213 -8.64 -17.67 13.90
N MET A 214 -8.60 -16.39 13.53
CA MET A 214 -9.69 -15.74 12.81
C MET A 214 -9.92 -16.37 11.43
N GLY A 215 -8.86 -16.78 10.72
CA GLY A 215 -8.94 -17.50 9.45
C GLY A 215 -9.60 -18.87 9.56
N PHE A 216 -9.27 -19.63 10.60
CA PHE A 216 -9.94 -20.92 10.91
C PHE A 216 -11.41 -20.71 11.24
N LEU A 217 -11.72 -19.73 12.10
CA LEU A 217 -13.11 -19.41 12.47
C LEU A 217 -13.92 -18.95 11.26
N PHE A 218 -13.33 -18.13 10.40
CA PHE A 218 -13.98 -17.67 9.17
C PHE A 218 -14.32 -18.85 8.25
N ASN A 219 -13.36 -19.74 7.99
CA ASN A 219 -13.61 -20.94 7.18
C ASN A 219 -14.66 -21.87 7.81
N PHE A 220 -14.69 -21.99 9.13
CA PHE A 220 -15.70 -22.78 9.83
C PHE A 220 -17.10 -22.17 9.67
N CYS A 221 -17.25 -20.87 9.90
CA CYS A 221 -18.53 -20.15 9.77
C CYS A 221 -19.02 -20.13 8.32
N GLU A 222 -18.12 -20.03 7.36
CA GLU A 222 -18.45 -19.97 5.93
C GLU A 222 -19.19 -21.23 5.44
N LYS A 223 -18.93 -22.39 6.05
CA LYS A 223 -19.59 -23.67 5.71
C LYS A 223 -21.10 -23.65 5.95
N PHE A 224 -21.59 -22.80 6.85
CA PHE A 224 -23.02 -22.68 7.13
C PHE A 224 -23.78 -21.84 6.10
N PHE A 225 -23.07 -21.11 5.22
CA PHE A 225 -23.68 -20.20 4.26
C PHE A 225 -23.43 -20.63 2.82
N HIS A 226 -24.51 -20.88 2.06
CA HIS A 226 -24.41 -21.31 0.66
C HIS A 226 -24.70 -20.16 -0.33
N SER A 227 -25.36 -19.09 0.13
CA SER A 227 -25.69 -17.94 -0.71
C SER A 227 -24.47 -17.06 -0.94
N ARG A 228 -24.25 -16.68 -2.19
CA ARG A 228 -23.14 -15.81 -2.62
C ARG A 228 -23.08 -14.47 -1.87
N SER A 229 -24.23 -13.84 -1.64
CA SER A 229 -24.32 -12.56 -0.90
C SER A 229 -24.03 -12.75 0.59
N LYS A 230 -24.48 -13.86 1.20
CA LYS A 230 -24.21 -14.16 2.62
C LYS A 230 -22.72 -14.43 2.85
N ARG A 231 -22.05 -15.12 1.94
CA ARG A 231 -20.61 -15.37 1.99
C ARG A 231 -19.80 -14.07 1.88
N LEU A 232 -20.20 -13.15 0.99
CA LEU A 232 -19.58 -11.83 0.93
C LEU A 232 -19.78 -11.05 2.24
N ALA A 233 -21.02 -11.04 2.77
CA ALA A 233 -21.29 -10.39 4.06
C ALA A 233 -20.46 -11.00 5.19
N MET A 234 -20.27 -12.33 5.21
CA MET A 234 -19.43 -13.01 6.18
C MET A 234 -17.96 -12.59 6.07
N SER A 235 -17.42 -12.48 4.84
CA SER A 235 -16.06 -11.96 4.61
C SER A 235 -15.90 -10.57 5.19
N VAL A 236 -16.85 -9.68 4.89
CA VAL A 236 -16.85 -8.29 5.42
C VAL A 236 -16.89 -8.31 6.95
N THR A 237 -17.77 -9.12 7.54
CA THR A 237 -17.90 -9.26 9.02
C THR A 237 -16.58 -9.72 9.64
N PHE A 238 -15.94 -10.75 9.07
CA PHE A 238 -14.70 -11.27 9.65
C PHE A 238 -13.53 -10.31 9.51
N VAL A 239 -13.41 -9.60 8.39
CA VAL A 239 -12.36 -8.57 8.24
C VAL A 239 -12.60 -7.43 9.24
N LEU A 240 -13.82 -6.90 9.35
CA LEU A 240 -14.16 -5.85 10.33
C LEU A 240 -13.89 -6.29 11.77
N LEU A 241 -14.31 -7.51 12.14
CA LEU A 241 -14.09 -8.06 13.48
C LEU A 241 -12.58 -8.22 13.75
N THR A 242 -11.83 -8.69 12.75
CA THR A 242 -10.38 -8.89 12.88
C THR A 242 -9.65 -7.56 13.03
N VAL A 243 -10.04 -6.52 12.28
CA VAL A 243 -9.51 -5.16 12.46
C VAL A 243 -9.84 -4.64 13.87
N ALA A 244 -11.08 -4.78 14.33
CA ALA A 244 -11.48 -4.34 15.66
C ALA A 244 -10.69 -5.03 16.77
N LEU A 245 -10.48 -6.36 16.66
CA LEU A 245 -9.67 -7.13 17.63
C LEU A 245 -8.19 -6.72 17.59
N SER A 246 -7.66 -6.41 16.43
CA SER A 246 -6.26 -5.99 16.30
C SER A 246 -5.98 -4.59 16.87
N MET A 247 -7.01 -3.78 17.06
CA MET A 247 -6.87 -2.45 17.70
C MET A 247 -6.82 -2.52 19.23
N ILE A 248 -7.01 -3.71 19.82
CA ILE A 248 -6.91 -3.91 21.27
C ILE A 248 -5.44 -3.89 21.66
N SER A 249 -5.11 -3.09 22.67
CA SER A 249 -3.79 -3.08 23.32
C SER A 249 -3.94 -3.16 24.83
N PHE A 250 -3.03 -3.84 25.49
CA PHE A 250 -3.05 -4.02 26.94
C PHE A 250 -1.63 -4.22 27.49
N GLU A 251 -1.44 -3.97 28.78
CA GLU A 251 -0.17 -4.16 29.45
C GLU A 251 -0.23 -5.35 30.40
N ILE A 252 0.76 -6.25 30.33
CA ILE A 252 0.93 -7.36 31.26
C ILE A 252 2.36 -7.37 31.78
N GLY A 253 2.53 -7.21 33.10
CA GLY A 253 3.84 -7.30 33.74
C GLY A 253 4.85 -6.24 33.26
N GLY A 254 4.39 -5.06 32.84
CA GLY A 254 5.24 -4.00 32.32
C GLY A 254 5.67 -4.17 30.85
N VAL A 255 5.07 -5.16 30.15
CA VAL A 255 5.25 -5.37 28.71
C VAL A 255 3.99 -4.89 27.99
N HIS A 256 4.16 -3.97 27.04
CA HIS A 256 3.07 -3.49 26.20
C HIS A 256 2.77 -4.50 25.09
N ILE A 257 1.55 -5.05 25.09
CA ILE A 257 1.08 -6.01 24.10
C ILE A 257 0.11 -5.31 23.17
N ALA A 258 0.46 -5.29 21.89
CA ALA A 258 -0.35 -4.75 20.79
C ALA A 258 -0.38 -5.76 19.64
N PHE A 259 -1.21 -5.50 18.65
CA PHE A 259 -1.31 -6.29 17.43
C PHE A 259 -1.09 -5.39 16.21
N SER A 260 -0.43 -5.94 15.20
CA SER A 260 -0.36 -5.30 13.88
C SER A 260 -1.60 -5.66 13.06
N SER A 261 -2.51 -4.71 12.84
CA SER A 261 -3.74 -4.93 12.06
C SER A 261 -3.44 -5.51 10.67
N LEU A 262 -2.34 -5.08 10.05
CA LEU A 262 -1.90 -5.56 8.75
C LEU A 262 -1.52 -7.03 8.80
N LEU A 263 -0.68 -7.45 9.76
CA LEU A 263 -0.27 -8.86 9.91
C LEU A 263 -1.43 -9.76 10.27
N VAL A 264 -2.32 -9.31 11.17
CA VAL A 264 -3.51 -10.10 11.58
C VAL A 264 -4.43 -10.35 10.38
N CYS A 265 -4.80 -9.31 9.63
CA CYS A 265 -5.69 -9.43 8.48
C CYS A 265 -5.03 -10.18 7.31
N MET A 266 -3.73 -10.02 7.12
CA MET A 266 -2.98 -10.77 6.13
C MET A 266 -2.96 -12.27 6.48
N MET A 267 -2.73 -12.63 7.73
CA MET A 267 -2.76 -14.03 8.18
C MET A 267 -4.16 -14.64 8.10
N LEU A 268 -5.21 -13.85 8.41
CA LEU A 268 -6.61 -14.22 8.15
C LEU A 268 -6.79 -14.67 6.70
N GLY A 269 -6.36 -13.84 5.73
CA GLY A 269 -6.43 -14.13 4.30
C GLY A 269 -5.61 -15.35 3.90
N THR A 270 -4.39 -15.47 4.43
CA THR A 270 -3.49 -16.60 4.16
C THR A 270 -4.07 -17.92 4.62
N VAL A 271 -4.60 -17.99 5.83
CA VAL A 271 -5.23 -19.22 6.33
C VAL A 271 -6.48 -19.55 5.52
N PHE A 272 -7.34 -18.56 5.29
CA PHE A 272 -8.56 -18.75 4.54
C PHE A 272 -8.32 -19.26 3.12
N CYS A 273 -7.39 -18.69 2.36
CA CYS A 273 -7.13 -19.12 0.98
C CYS A 273 -6.55 -20.54 0.86
N ASN A 274 -5.93 -21.06 1.93
CA ASN A 274 -5.32 -22.37 1.93
C ASN A 274 -6.24 -23.49 2.46
N ILE A 275 -7.33 -23.13 3.14
CA ILE A 275 -8.28 -24.09 3.72
C ILE A 275 -9.61 -24.10 2.95
N CYS A 276 -9.96 -22.98 2.29
CA CYS A 276 -11.23 -22.82 1.59
C CYS A 276 -11.07 -23.00 0.09
N ASP A 277 -11.69 -24.05 -0.49
CA ASP A 277 -11.57 -24.38 -1.91
C ASP A 277 -12.16 -23.31 -2.85
N PHE A 278 -13.18 -22.58 -2.40
CA PHE A 278 -13.83 -21.52 -3.20
C PHE A 278 -13.31 -20.11 -2.90
N SER A 279 -12.19 -20.00 -2.19
CA SER A 279 -11.58 -18.71 -1.88
C SER A 279 -11.36 -17.80 -3.11
N PRO A 280 -10.99 -18.29 -4.33
CA PRO A 280 -10.80 -17.42 -5.49
C PRO A 280 -12.09 -16.73 -5.96
N GLU A 281 -13.23 -17.46 -5.94
CA GLU A 281 -14.52 -16.89 -6.34
C GLU A 281 -15.01 -15.85 -5.33
N LEU A 282 -14.78 -16.08 -4.06
CA LEU A 282 -15.15 -15.15 -2.99
C LEU A 282 -14.30 -13.88 -3.06
N MET A 283 -12.99 -14.03 -3.28
CA MET A 283 -12.07 -12.88 -3.39
C MET A 283 -12.38 -11.97 -4.57
N ASP A 284 -12.74 -12.51 -5.75
CA ASP A 284 -13.17 -11.67 -6.90
C ASP A 284 -14.37 -10.78 -6.54
N ARG A 285 -15.24 -11.21 -5.64
CA ARG A 285 -16.37 -10.43 -5.13
C ARG A 285 -15.97 -9.42 -4.08
N VAL A 286 -15.12 -9.84 -3.13
CA VAL A 286 -14.58 -8.94 -2.11
C VAL A 286 -13.82 -7.79 -2.79
N ASP A 287 -12.97 -8.08 -3.76
CA ASP A 287 -12.22 -7.07 -4.51
C ASP A 287 -13.11 -6.04 -5.24
N ARG A 288 -14.23 -6.50 -5.80
CA ARG A 288 -15.20 -5.59 -6.43
C ARG A 288 -15.94 -4.71 -5.41
N TRP A 289 -16.26 -5.28 -4.26
CA TRP A 289 -16.95 -4.54 -3.20
C TRP A 289 -16.03 -3.54 -2.49
N THR A 290 -14.75 -3.89 -2.32
CA THR A 290 -13.77 -3.05 -1.62
C THR A 290 -13.16 -1.95 -2.51
N ALA A 291 -13.40 -1.97 -3.82
CA ALA A 291 -12.83 -0.98 -4.73
C ALA A 291 -13.05 0.49 -4.30
N PRO A 292 -14.25 0.93 -3.85
CA PRO A 292 -14.43 2.29 -3.33
C PRO A 292 -13.64 2.57 -2.05
N LEU A 293 -13.49 1.57 -1.16
CA LEU A 293 -12.71 1.71 0.07
C LEU A 293 -11.23 1.96 -0.24
N PHE A 294 -10.69 1.30 -1.26
CA PHE A 294 -9.31 1.52 -1.69
C PHE A 294 -9.10 2.92 -2.24
N ILE A 295 -10.07 3.45 -3.01
CA ILE A 295 -10.01 4.84 -3.48
C ILE A 295 -9.98 5.79 -2.28
N ILE A 296 -10.91 5.62 -1.34
CA ILE A 296 -10.99 6.45 -0.12
C ILE A 296 -9.68 6.37 0.66
N PHE A 297 -9.14 5.16 0.88
CA PHE A 297 -7.88 4.95 1.58
C PHE A 297 -6.74 5.78 1.00
N PHE A 298 -6.50 5.69 -0.32
CA PHE A 298 -5.42 6.44 -0.95
C PHE A 298 -5.69 7.95 -1.02
N VAL A 299 -6.94 8.38 -1.12
CA VAL A 299 -7.28 9.80 -1.05
C VAL A 299 -7.07 10.34 0.38
N ILE A 300 -7.45 9.60 1.42
CA ILE A 300 -7.16 9.98 2.81
C ILE A 300 -5.65 10.02 3.04
N SER A 301 -4.92 8.98 2.62
CA SER A 301 -3.44 8.95 2.72
C SER A 301 -2.80 10.16 2.06
N GLY A 302 -3.28 10.56 0.88
CA GLY A 302 -2.81 11.77 0.22
C GLY A 302 -3.17 13.06 0.96
N ALA A 303 -4.34 13.12 1.60
CA ALA A 303 -4.78 14.29 2.37
C ALA A 303 -4.03 14.45 3.71
N GLU A 304 -3.49 13.36 4.26
CA GLU A 304 -2.65 13.36 5.46
C GLU A 304 -1.23 13.89 5.19
N LEU A 305 -0.81 13.98 3.92
CA LEU A 305 0.52 14.45 3.55
C LEU A 305 0.66 15.96 3.79
N ASP A 306 1.49 16.32 4.76
CA ASP A 306 1.75 17.72 5.10
C ASP A 306 2.82 18.32 4.19
N LEU A 307 2.39 19.19 3.29
CA LEU A 307 3.29 19.87 2.35
C LEU A 307 4.20 20.92 3.01
N SER A 308 3.93 21.32 4.26
CA SER A 308 4.75 22.30 5.00
C SER A 308 6.18 21.81 5.23
N VAL A 309 6.40 20.49 5.18
CA VAL A 309 7.74 19.87 5.29
C VAL A 309 8.71 20.41 4.25
N PHE A 310 8.23 20.82 3.07
CA PHE A 310 9.06 21.41 2.01
C PHE A 310 9.56 22.83 2.34
N MET A 311 9.01 23.50 3.35
CA MET A 311 9.43 24.83 3.76
C MET A 311 10.72 24.81 4.57
N ASN A 312 11.08 23.67 5.19
CA ASN A 312 12.31 23.51 5.96
C ASN A 312 13.43 22.93 5.08
N ILE A 313 14.32 23.77 4.64
CA ILE A 313 15.44 23.39 3.74
C ILE A 313 16.34 22.29 4.34
N GLY A 314 16.57 22.30 5.65
CA GLY A 314 17.37 21.28 6.33
C GLY A 314 16.71 19.90 6.23
N ILE A 315 15.40 19.83 6.48
CA ILE A 315 14.61 18.59 6.36
C ILE A 315 14.58 18.11 4.90
N VAL A 316 14.42 19.03 3.94
CA VAL A 316 14.43 18.69 2.50
C VAL A 316 15.76 18.06 2.10
N ILE A 317 16.88 18.65 2.49
CA ILE A 317 18.21 18.12 2.13
C ILE A 317 18.40 16.71 2.73
N ILE A 318 18.15 16.53 4.02
CA ILE A 318 18.26 15.21 4.67
C ILE A 318 17.25 14.21 4.09
N GLY A 319 16.03 14.67 3.84
CA GLY A 319 14.98 13.85 3.19
C GLY A 319 15.37 13.36 1.80
N VAL A 320 15.98 14.20 0.98
CA VAL A 320 16.51 13.81 -0.33
C VAL A 320 17.63 12.77 -0.18
N VAL A 321 18.55 12.99 0.74
CA VAL A 321 19.62 12.01 1.05
C VAL A 321 18.99 10.69 1.48
N TYR A 322 18.04 10.71 2.41
CA TYR A 322 17.32 9.52 2.86
C TYR A 322 16.67 8.78 1.69
N VAL A 323 15.91 9.47 0.82
CA VAL A 323 15.25 8.89 -0.36
C VAL A 323 16.26 8.21 -1.29
N ILE A 324 17.37 8.88 -1.59
CA ILE A 324 18.40 8.33 -2.49
C ILE A 324 19.03 7.08 -1.87
N PHE A 325 19.54 7.16 -0.64
CA PHE A 325 20.28 6.06 -0.03
C PHE A 325 19.37 4.89 0.39
N ARG A 326 18.12 5.14 0.76
CA ARG A 326 17.13 4.09 0.92
C ARG A 326 16.89 3.36 -0.42
N SER A 327 16.72 4.09 -1.51
CA SER A 327 16.55 3.48 -2.83
C SER A 327 17.77 2.63 -3.23
N VAL A 328 18.97 3.14 -3.00
CA VAL A 328 20.22 2.39 -3.23
C VAL A 328 20.27 1.14 -2.35
N GLY A 329 19.98 1.25 -1.06
CA GLY A 329 19.98 0.13 -0.12
C GLY A 329 18.98 -0.96 -0.50
N LYS A 330 17.72 -0.59 -0.80
CA LYS A 330 16.69 -1.52 -1.26
C LYS A 330 17.08 -2.22 -2.56
N CYS A 331 17.50 -1.46 -3.56
CA CYS A 331 17.90 -2.02 -4.86
C CYS A 331 19.13 -2.92 -4.77
N THR A 332 20.17 -2.49 -4.06
CA THR A 332 21.39 -3.30 -3.91
C THR A 332 21.15 -4.54 -3.07
N GLY A 333 20.41 -4.42 -1.97
CA GLY A 333 20.03 -5.56 -1.12
C GLY A 333 19.22 -6.60 -1.89
N ALA A 334 18.20 -6.17 -2.63
CA ALA A 334 17.39 -7.05 -3.46
C ALA A 334 18.22 -7.69 -4.61
N PHE A 335 19.07 -6.90 -5.27
CA PHE A 335 19.93 -7.38 -6.36
C PHE A 335 20.90 -8.48 -5.88
N VAL A 336 21.63 -8.20 -4.79
CA VAL A 336 22.65 -9.13 -4.26
C VAL A 336 21.99 -10.43 -3.78
N SER A 337 20.90 -10.31 -3.00
CA SER A 337 20.22 -11.48 -2.44
C SER A 337 19.50 -12.31 -3.52
N ALA A 338 18.83 -11.67 -4.48
CA ALA A 338 18.18 -12.37 -5.59
C ALA A 338 19.20 -13.09 -6.48
N LYS A 339 20.37 -12.48 -6.71
CA LYS A 339 21.48 -13.12 -7.45
C LYS A 339 22.07 -14.29 -6.69
N ALA A 340 22.28 -14.16 -5.37
CA ALA A 340 22.77 -15.23 -4.50
C ALA A 340 21.78 -16.42 -4.46
N MET A 341 20.48 -16.14 -4.48
CA MET A 341 19.41 -17.16 -4.51
C MET A 341 19.16 -17.73 -5.91
N LYS A 342 19.98 -17.35 -6.91
CA LYS A 342 19.88 -17.80 -8.31
C LYS A 342 18.49 -17.59 -8.90
N CYS A 343 17.94 -16.40 -8.68
CA CYS A 343 16.66 -15.98 -9.29
C CYS A 343 16.85 -15.61 -10.76
N ASP A 344 15.75 -15.54 -11.51
CA ASP A 344 15.73 -15.12 -12.91
C ASP A 344 16.25 -13.69 -13.07
N LYS A 345 16.82 -13.38 -14.24
CA LYS A 345 17.37 -12.05 -14.56
C LYS A 345 16.38 -10.91 -14.31
N HIS A 346 15.10 -11.13 -14.62
CA HIS A 346 14.06 -10.11 -14.43
C HIS A 346 13.83 -9.82 -12.94
N ILE A 347 13.82 -10.86 -12.09
CA ILE A 347 13.74 -10.70 -10.64
C ILE A 347 14.97 -9.93 -10.12
N VAL A 348 16.18 -10.38 -10.50
CA VAL A 348 17.43 -9.75 -10.06
C VAL A 348 17.48 -8.25 -10.41
N ASN A 349 17.02 -7.87 -11.60
CA ASN A 349 17.15 -6.49 -12.10
C ASN A 349 16.02 -5.55 -11.65
N TYR A 350 14.82 -6.06 -11.43
CA TYR A 350 13.63 -5.20 -11.25
C TYR A 350 12.99 -5.30 -9.87
N LEU A 351 13.28 -6.35 -9.09
CA LEU A 351 12.66 -6.54 -7.77
C LEU A 351 12.92 -5.37 -6.83
N GLY A 352 14.16 -4.88 -6.71
CA GLY A 352 14.49 -3.76 -5.83
C GLY A 352 13.70 -2.48 -6.13
N LEU A 353 13.44 -2.22 -7.41
CA LEU A 353 12.65 -1.07 -7.85
C LEU A 353 11.18 -1.18 -7.48
N THR A 354 10.63 -2.40 -7.40
CA THR A 354 9.24 -2.62 -6.98
C THR A 354 9.03 -2.56 -5.46
N LEU A 355 10.14 -2.53 -4.69
CA LEU A 355 10.14 -2.41 -3.22
C LEU A 355 10.32 -0.95 -2.73
N LEU A 356 10.35 0.03 -3.64
CA LEU A 356 10.55 1.43 -3.29
C LEU A 356 9.33 2.11 -2.63
N PRO A 357 8.06 1.78 -2.95
CA PRO A 357 6.92 2.42 -2.30
C PRO A 357 7.03 2.35 -0.78
N GLN A 358 6.76 3.47 -0.09
CA GLN A 358 6.80 3.60 1.36
C GLN A 358 5.60 4.42 1.82
N ALA A 359 4.88 3.97 2.84
CA ALA A 359 3.63 4.58 3.29
C ALA A 359 3.34 4.28 4.77
N GLY A 360 2.12 3.92 5.10
CA GLY A 360 1.53 3.83 6.43
C GLY A 360 2.39 3.20 7.52
N VAL A 361 3.06 2.06 7.28
CA VAL A 361 3.93 1.42 8.29
C VAL A 361 5.09 2.33 8.68
N ALA A 362 5.73 2.98 7.70
CA ALA A 362 6.80 3.93 7.97
C ALA A 362 6.31 5.16 8.74
N LEU A 363 5.13 5.68 8.40
CA LEU A 363 4.49 6.78 9.13
C LEU A 363 4.12 6.36 10.55
N GLY A 364 3.58 5.16 10.75
CA GLY A 364 3.28 4.61 12.07
C GLY A 364 4.51 4.53 12.97
N MET A 365 5.64 4.04 12.45
CA MET A 365 6.92 4.03 13.15
C MET A 365 7.40 5.45 13.48
N ALA A 366 7.27 6.39 12.55
CA ALA A 366 7.67 7.77 12.72
C ALA A 366 6.81 8.50 13.76
N ILE A 367 5.50 8.27 13.76
CA ILE A 367 4.58 8.78 14.81
C ILE A 367 4.96 8.24 16.17
N LYS A 368 5.23 6.92 16.28
CA LYS A 368 5.71 6.32 17.54
C LYS A 368 7.02 6.94 18.00
N ALA A 369 7.93 7.25 17.10
CA ALA A 369 9.19 7.91 17.42
C ALA A 369 9.01 9.38 17.85
N SER A 370 8.01 10.07 17.33
CA SER A 370 7.73 11.49 17.63
C SER A 370 6.89 11.71 18.90
N ASP A 371 6.36 10.65 19.51
CA ASP A 371 5.58 10.75 20.74
C ASP A 371 6.47 11.31 21.87
N PRO A 372 6.08 12.43 22.50
CA PRO A 372 6.86 13.08 23.57
C PRO A 372 7.15 12.18 24.77
N THR A 373 6.30 11.17 25.01
CA THR A 373 6.46 10.21 26.11
C THR A 373 7.60 9.22 25.88
N ASN A 374 8.08 9.10 24.65
CA ASN A 374 9.10 8.13 24.26
C ASN A 374 10.56 8.59 24.50
N GLY A 375 10.78 9.81 24.93
CA GLY A 375 12.09 10.30 25.34
C GLY A 375 13.07 10.69 24.22
N LEU A 376 12.61 10.76 22.95
CA LEU A 376 13.43 11.22 21.82
C LEU A 376 13.34 12.73 21.57
N GLY A 377 12.40 13.44 22.21
CA GLY A 377 12.26 14.89 22.11
C GLY A 377 12.29 15.45 20.69
N GLU A 378 13.17 16.42 20.43
CA GLU A 378 13.32 17.05 19.10
C GLU A 378 13.73 16.05 18.01
N SER A 379 14.51 15.03 18.34
CA SER A 379 14.90 13.98 17.38
C SER A 379 13.70 13.23 16.84
N GLY A 380 12.69 12.98 17.67
CA GLY A 380 11.44 12.34 17.25
C GLY A 380 10.66 13.18 16.23
N ALA A 381 10.58 14.49 16.44
CA ALA A 381 9.94 15.41 15.49
C ALA A 381 10.68 15.45 14.14
N ILE A 382 12.01 15.47 14.14
CA ILE A 382 12.84 15.42 12.94
C ILE A 382 12.64 14.10 12.18
N ILE A 383 12.58 12.96 12.89
CA ILE A 383 12.30 11.65 12.31
C ILE A 383 10.96 11.67 11.57
N ALA A 384 9.91 12.20 12.22
CA ALA A 384 8.58 12.27 11.62
C ALA A 384 8.56 13.13 10.35
N GLN A 385 9.22 14.29 10.36
CA GLN A 385 9.26 15.20 9.21
C GLN A 385 10.05 14.61 8.04
N ILE A 386 11.21 13.99 8.28
CA ILE A 386 12.01 13.35 7.21
C ILE A 386 11.25 12.14 6.62
N THR A 387 10.63 11.34 7.48
CA THR A 387 9.83 10.19 7.03
C THR A 387 8.64 10.66 6.20
N LEU A 388 7.93 11.69 6.64
CA LEU A 388 6.79 12.26 5.91
C LEU A 388 7.21 12.79 4.54
N PHE A 389 8.34 13.52 4.45
CA PHE A 389 8.91 13.96 3.20
C PHE A 389 9.20 12.79 2.24
N ALA A 390 9.84 11.74 2.76
CA ALA A 390 10.18 10.57 1.96
C ALA A 390 8.95 9.80 1.49
N VAL A 391 7.97 9.59 2.38
CA VAL A 391 6.70 8.93 2.07
C VAL A 391 5.97 9.67 0.96
N LEU A 392 5.89 11.01 1.03
CA LEU A 392 5.26 11.81 -0.01
C LEU A 392 5.88 11.55 -1.39
N ILE A 393 7.20 11.54 -1.47
CA ILE A 393 7.91 11.24 -2.73
C ILE A 393 7.65 9.81 -3.18
N TYR A 394 7.77 8.83 -2.28
CA TYR A 394 7.62 7.43 -2.63
C TYR A 394 6.18 7.02 -2.96
N GLU A 395 5.18 7.62 -2.34
CA GLU A 395 3.79 7.38 -2.69
C GLU A 395 3.44 7.91 -4.09
N LEU A 396 3.98 9.08 -4.47
CA LEU A 396 3.75 9.65 -5.78
C LEU A 396 4.53 8.92 -6.90
N VAL A 397 5.80 8.60 -6.66
CA VAL A 397 6.71 8.07 -7.68
C VAL A 397 6.78 6.53 -7.66
N GLY A 398 6.65 5.93 -6.50
CA GLY A 398 6.80 4.48 -6.27
C GLY A 398 5.87 3.61 -7.13
N PRO A 399 4.55 3.87 -7.18
CA PRO A 399 3.64 3.10 -8.02
C PRO A 399 4.00 3.17 -9.51
N MET A 400 4.51 4.32 -9.98
CA MET A 400 4.96 4.50 -11.35
C MET A 400 6.20 3.64 -11.64
N ILE A 401 7.19 3.66 -10.73
CA ILE A 401 8.41 2.83 -10.85
C ILE A 401 8.05 1.34 -10.83
N THR A 402 7.15 0.93 -9.94
CA THR A 402 6.64 -0.46 -9.86
C THR A 402 6.02 -0.88 -11.18
N LYS A 403 5.14 -0.04 -11.76
CA LYS A 403 4.55 -0.30 -13.07
C LYS A 403 5.61 -0.46 -14.17
N ILE A 404 6.57 0.47 -14.26
CA ILE A 404 7.65 0.42 -15.26
C ILE A 404 8.46 -0.86 -15.10
N SER A 405 8.78 -1.26 -13.86
CA SER A 405 9.55 -2.46 -13.56
C SER A 405 8.81 -3.74 -13.98
N LEU A 406 7.54 -3.86 -13.65
CA LEU A 406 6.70 -5.00 -14.05
C LEU A 406 6.50 -5.04 -15.59
N THR A 407 6.39 -3.88 -16.24
CA THR A 407 6.31 -3.79 -17.71
C THR A 407 7.61 -4.27 -18.36
N LYS A 408 8.77 -3.82 -17.85
CA LYS A 408 10.09 -4.26 -18.35
C LYS A 408 10.40 -5.72 -18.05
N ALA A 409 9.83 -6.26 -16.97
CA ALA A 409 9.87 -7.69 -16.68
C ALA A 409 8.99 -8.53 -17.60
N GLY A 410 8.12 -7.90 -18.39
CA GLY A 410 7.20 -8.60 -19.32
C GLY A 410 5.96 -9.16 -18.61
N GLU A 411 5.66 -8.75 -17.39
CA GLU A 411 4.56 -9.27 -16.57
C GLU A 411 3.28 -8.44 -16.68
N ILE A 412 3.35 -7.28 -17.32
CA ILE A 412 2.20 -6.46 -17.70
C ILE A 412 2.02 -6.53 -19.19
N VAL A 413 0.86 -7.01 -19.63
CA VAL A 413 0.48 -6.95 -21.04
C VAL A 413 0.11 -5.49 -21.35
N PRO A 414 0.74 -4.84 -22.36
CA PRO A 414 0.54 -3.41 -22.66
C PRO A 414 -0.91 -3.05 -22.99
N GLU A 415 -1.67 -3.99 -23.52
CA GLU A 415 -3.11 -3.86 -23.74
C GLU A 415 -3.84 -4.53 -22.58
N GLY A 416 -4.07 -3.77 -21.50
CA GLY A 416 -5.00 -4.22 -20.46
C GLY A 416 -6.31 -4.66 -21.17
N LYS A 417 -6.79 -5.89 -20.91
CA LYS A 417 -8.07 -6.37 -21.46
C LYS A 417 -9.10 -5.26 -21.28
N LYS A 418 -9.62 -4.76 -22.41
CA LYS A 418 -10.73 -3.80 -22.43
C LYS A 418 -11.81 -4.35 -21.52
N SER A 419 -12.42 -3.51 -20.69
CA SER A 419 -13.52 -3.97 -19.84
C SER A 419 -14.56 -4.63 -20.76
N ALA A 420 -15.26 -5.65 -20.29
CA ALA A 420 -16.32 -6.31 -21.07
C ALA A 420 -17.33 -5.28 -21.62
N ARG A 421 -17.44 -4.13 -20.98
CA ARG A 421 -18.27 -3.00 -21.41
C ARG A 421 -17.62 -2.21 -22.58
N GLU A 422 -16.28 -2.06 -22.60
CA GLU A 422 -15.59 -1.45 -23.76
C GLU A 422 -15.58 -2.38 -24.96
N GLU A 423 -15.47 -3.69 -24.74
CA GLU A 423 -15.65 -4.68 -25.81
C GLU A 423 -17.08 -4.67 -26.34
N ALA A 424 -18.09 -4.67 -25.47
CA ALA A 424 -19.49 -4.57 -25.86
C ALA A 424 -19.80 -3.24 -26.58
N TRP A 425 -19.22 -2.11 -26.13
CA TRP A 425 -19.37 -0.81 -26.79
C TRP A 425 -18.71 -0.78 -28.16
N ASN A 426 -17.54 -1.37 -28.32
CA ASN A 426 -16.85 -1.48 -29.61
C ASN A 426 -17.60 -2.39 -30.58
N ILE A 427 -18.16 -3.49 -30.09
CA ILE A 427 -19.02 -4.39 -30.89
C ILE A 427 -20.31 -3.68 -31.31
N LEU A 428 -20.98 -2.96 -30.38
CA LEU A 428 -22.17 -2.18 -30.65
C LEU A 428 -21.92 -1.02 -31.61
N SER A 429 -20.79 -0.34 -31.49
CA SER A 429 -20.41 0.74 -32.41
C SER A 429 -20.06 0.24 -33.79
N ALA A 430 -19.41 -0.94 -33.92
CA ALA A 430 -19.14 -1.59 -35.17
C ALA A 430 -20.46 -2.05 -35.87
N LEU A 431 -21.38 -2.65 -35.11
CA LEU A 431 -22.71 -3.03 -35.62
C LEU A 431 -23.55 -1.82 -36.04
N HIS A 432 -23.45 -0.69 -35.33
CA HIS A 432 -24.14 0.56 -35.69
C HIS A 432 -23.56 1.18 -36.98
N LEU A 433 -22.28 1.04 -37.22
CA LEU A 433 -21.63 1.49 -38.46
C LEU A 433 -22.05 0.61 -39.65
N ASP A 434 -22.12 -0.71 -39.45
CA ASP A 434 -22.60 -1.66 -40.45
C ASP A 434 -24.06 -1.38 -40.85
N HIS A 435 -24.95 -1.16 -39.89
CA HIS A 435 -26.33 -0.78 -40.16
C HIS A 435 -26.49 0.61 -40.81
N ARG A 436 -25.59 1.52 -40.66
CA ARG A 436 -25.57 2.80 -41.40
C ARG A 436 -25.16 2.59 -42.86
N HIS A 437 -24.16 1.76 -43.08
CA HIS A 437 -23.72 1.42 -44.44
C HIS A 437 -24.80 0.65 -45.21
N GLU A 438 -25.47 -0.34 -44.59
CA GLU A 438 -26.58 -1.05 -45.20
C GLU A 438 -27.79 -0.14 -45.50
N ARG A 439 -28.12 0.82 -44.65
CA ARG A 439 -29.21 1.79 -44.92
C ARG A 439 -28.83 2.73 -46.07
N HIS A 440 -27.58 3.14 -46.16
CA HIS A 440 -27.12 3.98 -47.26
C HIS A 440 -27.11 3.26 -48.57
N ALA A 441 -26.68 1.98 -48.60
CA ALA A 441 -26.73 1.13 -49.80
C ALA A 441 -28.18 0.91 -50.27
N ARG A 442 -29.11 0.60 -49.35
CA ARG A 442 -30.55 0.44 -49.70
C ARG A 442 -31.22 1.74 -50.17
N HIS A 443 -30.71 2.92 -49.75
CA HIS A 443 -31.20 4.20 -50.24
C HIS A 443 -30.74 4.47 -51.67
N ILE A 444 -29.50 4.11 -52.01
CA ILE A 444 -28.91 4.26 -53.33
C ILE A 444 -29.61 3.29 -54.31
N ASP A 445 -29.81 2.02 -53.95
CA ASP A 445 -30.55 1.04 -54.75
C ASP A 445 -32.01 1.47 -55.03
N ARG A 446 -32.67 2.12 -54.08
CA ARG A 446 -34.03 2.67 -54.30
C ARG A 446 -34.02 3.89 -55.22
N GLU A 447 -33.05 4.73 -55.20
CA GLU A 447 -32.95 5.88 -56.11
C GLU A 447 -32.55 5.47 -57.52
N GLU A 448 -31.76 4.41 -57.72
CA GLU A 448 -31.44 3.86 -59.02
C GLU A 448 -32.65 3.16 -59.66
N ASN A 449 -33.38 2.32 -58.89
CA ASN A 449 -34.58 1.66 -59.37
C ASN A 449 -35.71 2.66 -59.75
N THR A 450 -35.84 3.77 -59.02
CA THR A 450 -36.82 4.84 -59.33
C THR A 450 -36.46 5.64 -60.59
N LYS A 451 -35.21 5.62 -61.03
CA LYS A 451 -34.76 6.25 -62.29
C LYS A 451 -34.92 5.34 -63.49
N ILE A 452 -34.96 4.01 -63.31
CA ILE A 452 -35.17 3.03 -64.36
C ILE A 452 -36.66 2.95 -64.76
N ASP A 453 -37.57 3.07 -63.76
CA ASP A 453 -39.03 3.05 -64.00
C ASP A 453 -39.59 4.36 -64.64
N LYS A 454 -38.74 5.38 -64.75
CA LYS A 454 -39.13 6.69 -65.40
C LYS A 454 -38.57 6.89 -66.81
N LYS A 455 -37.98 5.84 -67.44
CA LYS A 455 -37.56 5.79 -68.82
C LYS A 455 -38.38 4.76 -69.56
#